data_d58546962a327f5f5670d69329ffb406
#
_entry.id   d58546962a327f5f5670d69329ffb406
#
_cell.length_a   1.000
_cell.length_b   1.000
_cell.length_c   1.000
_cell.angle_alpha   90.00
_cell.angle_beta   90.00
_cell.angle_gamma   90.00
#
_symmetry.space_group_name_H-M   'P 1'
#
loop_
_entity.id
_entity.type
_entity.pdbx_description
1 polymer ?
#
loop_
_entity_poly.entity_id
_entity_poly.type
_entity_poly.pdbx_seq_one_letter_code
_entity_poly.pdbx_strand_id
1 'polypeptide(L)'
;MKFGAAWRGANFELIDKTTEIAPGMTLIALVSDAAGTKELKELSLAVDTPDGMVLVVGCSHPGIEKVVEATAAINPKIHLIAGGFHLVVASDDVIAKMVAALKDTFKVEGIAPGHCTGEPTFAALKQAFGDRYLYAGLGTTLPLGANTGSDKRRGEGPALQQDDLTTYRRLARREDPFGILQARSLRTKASQL
;
A
#
# COMPACT_ATOMS: atom_id res chain seq x y z
N MET A 1 -18.00 15.75 4.85
CA MET A 1 -18.55 15.05 3.68
C MET A 1 -19.35 13.86 4.20
N LYS A 2 -20.64 13.74 3.93
CA LYS A 2 -21.45 12.57 4.37
C LYS A 2 -21.23 11.46 3.34
N PHE A 3 -20.30 10.56 3.60
CA PHE A 3 -20.19 9.31 2.86
C PHE A 3 -21.37 8.40 3.26
N GLY A 4 -22.03 7.75 2.32
CA GLY A 4 -23.01 6.71 2.61
C GLY A 4 -24.36 6.84 1.93
N ALA A 5 -24.68 7.97 1.30
CA ALA A 5 -25.94 8.11 0.56
C ALA A 5 -25.95 7.41 -0.80
N ALA A 6 -24.78 6.98 -1.33
CA ALA A 6 -24.67 6.46 -2.69
C ALA A 6 -25.08 4.98 -2.86
N TRP A 7 -25.24 4.22 -1.78
CA TRP A 7 -25.43 2.77 -1.84
C TRP A 7 -26.70 2.39 -1.10
N ARG A 8 -27.78 2.21 -1.84
CA ARG A 8 -29.06 1.78 -1.26
C ARG A 8 -28.91 0.44 -0.56
N GLY A 9 -29.36 0.38 0.70
CA GLY A 9 -29.31 -0.84 1.51
C GLY A 9 -27.96 -1.13 2.18
N ALA A 10 -26.94 -0.28 1.99
CA ALA A 10 -25.71 -0.40 2.75
C ALA A 10 -25.89 0.21 4.15
N ASN A 11 -25.41 -0.53 5.16
CA ASN A 11 -25.30 -0.04 6.53
C ASN A 11 -23.85 0.35 6.78
N PHE A 12 -23.62 1.62 7.16
CA PHE A 12 -22.27 2.14 7.41
C PHE A 12 -22.07 2.38 8.89
N GLU A 13 -21.00 1.81 9.42
CA GLU A 13 -20.50 2.10 10.75
C GLU A 13 -19.27 3.03 10.64
N LEU A 14 -19.28 4.13 11.39
CA LEU A 14 -18.16 5.07 11.45
C LEU A 14 -17.21 4.66 12.56
N ILE A 15 -15.99 4.31 12.19
CA ILE A 15 -14.93 3.96 13.12
C ILE A 15 -14.02 5.19 13.29
N ASP A 16 -13.93 5.73 14.49
CA ASP A 16 -13.14 6.92 14.84
C ASP A 16 -11.96 6.64 15.78
N LYS A 17 -11.86 5.42 16.28
CA LYS A 17 -10.78 4.93 17.14
C LYS A 17 -10.36 3.53 16.74
N THR A 18 -9.12 3.17 17.06
CA THR A 18 -8.62 1.81 16.86
C THR A 18 -9.54 0.80 17.52
N THR A 19 -10.06 -0.15 16.75
CA THR A 19 -11.14 -1.07 17.16
C THR A 19 -10.89 -2.47 16.59
N GLU A 20 -10.95 -3.48 17.43
CA GLU A 20 -11.03 -4.87 16.97
C GLU A 20 -12.43 -5.14 16.41
N ILE A 21 -12.50 -5.56 15.15
CA ILE A 21 -13.76 -5.80 14.42
C ILE A 21 -14.12 -7.28 14.34
N ALA A 22 -13.11 -8.14 14.51
CA ALA A 22 -13.26 -9.59 14.62
C ALA A 22 -12.00 -10.14 15.33
N PRO A 23 -12.03 -11.37 15.88
CA PRO A 23 -10.85 -11.96 16.49
C PRO A 23 -9.64 -11.91 15.57
N GLY A 24 -8.56 -11.24 16.02
CA GLY A 24 -7.34 -11.05 15.26
C GLY A 24 -7.43 -10.05 14.10
N MET A 25 -8.51 -9.28 13.99
CA MET A 25 -8.67 -8.24 12.96
C MET A 25 -8.96 -6.89 13.60
N THR A 26 -8.05 -5.96 13.50
CA THR A 26 -8.15 -4.62 14.10
C THR A 26 -8.07 -3.53 13.04
N LEU A 27 -9.00 -2.59 13.08
CA LEU A 27 -8.90 -1.33 12.35
C LEU A 27 -8.08 -0.34 13.17
N ILE A 28 -6.94 0.06 12.62
CA ILE A 28 -6.09 1.12 13.16
C ILE A 28 -6.64 2.45 12.64
N ALA A 29 -7.13 3.30 13.53
CA ALA A 29 -7.69 4.59 13.19
C ALA A 29 -6.71 5.71 13.55
N LEU A 30 -6.24 6.44 12.56
CA LEU A 30 -5.33 7.57 12.74
C LEU A 30 -5.86 8.82 12.04
N VAL A 31 -5.38 9.96 12.51
CA VAL A 31 -5.66 11.27 11.92
C VAL A 31 -4.35 11.86 11.42
N SER A 32 -4.33 12.30 10.17
CA SER A 32 -3.14 12.93 9.61
C SER A 32 -2.91 14.32 10.20
N ASP A 33 -1.67 14.61 10.57
CA ASP A 33 -1.16 15.93 10.91
C ASP A 33 -0.26 16.53 9.82
N ALA A 34 -0.05 15.80 8.74
CA ALA A 34 0.81 16.19 7.64
C ALA A 34 0.20 17.35 6.82
N ALA A 35 1.05 18.25 6.34
CA ALA A 35 0.63 19.34 5.47
C ALA A 35 -0.05 18.78 4.20
N GLY A 36 -1.19 19.35 3.83
CA GLY A 36 -1.99 18.92 2.67
C GLY A 36 -3.01 17.80 2.97
N THR A 37 -2.82 17.05 4.05
CA THR A 37 -3.75 15.99 4.48
C THR A 37 -4.19 16.14 5.94
N LYS A 38 -3.97 17.31 6.52
CA LYS A 38 -4.30 17.61 7.92
C LYS A 38 -5.77 17.28 8.22
N GLU A 39 -6.00 16.64 9.38
CA GLU A 39 -7.31 16.19 9.87
C GLU A 39 -7.98 15.09 9.03
N LEU A 40 -7.30 14.58 8.00
CA LEU A 40 -7.81 13.41 7.27
C LEU A 40 -7.78 12.19 8.19
N LYS A 41 -8.94 11.59 8.41
CA LYS A 41 -9.09 10.33 9.14
C LYS A 41 -8.84 9.17 8.19
N GLU A 42 -8.00 8.25 8.58
CA GLU A 42 -7.67 7.06 7.79
C GLU A 42 -7.73 5.80 8.64
N LEU A 43 -8.22 4.73 8.02
CA LEU A 43 -8.27 3.39 8.61
C LEU A 43 -7.28 2.49 7.87
N SER A 44 -6.52 1.72 8.64
CA SER A 44 -5.69 0.62 8.15
C SER A 44 -6.15 -0.67 8.81
N LEU A 45 -6.06 -1.80 8.12
CA LEU A 45 -6.44 -3.10 8.68
C LEU A 45 -5.19 -3.86 9.12
N ALA A 46 -5.15 -4.20 10.39
CA ALA A 46 -4.16 -5.10 10.97
C ALA A 46 -4.79 -6.48 11.19
N VAL A 47 -4.16 -7.51 10.64
CA VAL A 47 -4.59 -8.91 10.76
C VAL A 47 -3.51 -9.70 11.49
N ASP A 48 -3.86 -10.30 12.63
CA ASP A 48 -2.95 -11.17 13.36
C ASP A 48 -2.89 -12.55 12.68
N THR A 49 -1.69 -13.01 12.41
CA THR A 49 -1.44 -14.30 11.75
C THR A 49 -0.38 -15.07 12.54
N PRO A 50 -0.26 -16.40 12.36
CA PRO A 50 0.81 -17.18 12.99
C PRO A 50 2.22 -16.66 12.69
N ASP A 51 2.40 -15.99 11.56
CA ASP A 51 3.70 -15.43 11.14
C ASP A 51 3.95 -14.01 11.70
N GLY A 52 2.93 -13.36 12.28
CA GLY A 52 2.93 -11.99 12.80
C GLY A 52 1.84 -11.13 12.15
N MET A 53 1.86 -9.83 12.42
CA MET A 53 0.86 -8.90 11.91
C MET A 53 1.02 -8.65 10.41
N VAL A 54 -0.08 -8.77 9.69
CA VAL A 54 -0.22 -8.29 8.30
C VAL A 54 -0.97 -6.98 8.34
N LEU A 55 -0.34 -5.91 7.87
CA LEU A 55 -0.89 -4.57 7.86
C LEU A 55 -1.27 -4.17 6.43
N VAL A 56 -2.56 -3.97 6.20
CA VAL A 56 -3.09 -3.48 4.93
C VAL A 56 -3.43 -2.00 5.08
N VAL A 57 -2.77 -1.17 4.28
CA VAL A 57 -2.90 0.29 4.33
C VAL A 57 -3.50 0.85 3.04
N GLY A 58 -4.21 1.97 3.14
CA GLY A 58 -4.69 2.74 1.99
C GLY A 58 -3.58 3.60 1.38
N CYS A 59 -3.57 4.87 1.74
CA CYS A 59 -2.54 5.84 1.34
C CYS A 59 -1.48 6.10 2.42
N SER A 60 -1.77 5.85 3.67
CA SER A 60 -0.89 6.17 4.83
C SER A 60 -0.61 7.68 4.97
N HIS A 61 -1.63 8.52 4.82
CA HIS A 61 -1.50 9.98 4.98
C HIS A 61 -0.96 10.42 6.35
N PRO A 62 -1.23 9.72 7.47
CA PRO A 62 -0.60 10.03 8.76
C PRO A 62 0.92 9.80 8.80
N GLY A 63 1.45 9.11 7.79
CA GLY A 63 2.79 8.55 7.72
C GLY A 63 2.77 7.06 8.05
N ILE A 64 3.41 6.25 7.18
CA ILE A 64 3.44 4.78 7.35
C ILE A 64 4.08 4.39 8.67
N GLU A 65 5.09 5.13 9.15
CA GLU A 65 5.76 4.88 10.42
C GLU A 65 4.79 4.96 11.61
N LYS A 66 3.87 5.96 11.62
CA LYS A 66 2.85 6.09 12.69
C LYS A 66 1.84 4.95 12.63
N VAL A 67 1.49 4.49 11.44
CA VAL A 67 0.58 3.34 11.27
C VAL A 67 1.23 2.07 11.80
N VAL A 68 2.51 1.86 11.48
CA VAL A 68 3.29 0.72 11.99
C VAL A 68 3.47 0.78 13.50
N GLU A 69 3.78 1.96 14.06
CA GLU A 69 3.90 2.17 15.50
C GLU A 69 2.61 1.81 16.24
N ALA A 70 1.46 2.29 15.73
CA ALA A 70 0.16 1.96 16.31
C ALA A 70 -0.17 0.46 16.21
N THR A 71 0.25 -0.20 15.13
CA THR A 71 0.10 -1.65 14.94
C THR A 71 1.03 -2.43 15.88
N ALA A 72 2.27 -1.98 16.02
CA ALA A 72 3.27 -2.60 16.88
C ALA A 72 2.90 -2.55 18.37
N ALA A 73 2.07 -1.59 18.76
CA ALA A 73 1.50 -1.54 20.13
C ALA A 73 0.54 -2.71 20.41
N ILE A 74 -0.03 -3.35 19.38
CA ILE A 74 -0.88 -4.54 19.50
C ILE A 74 -0.02 -5.80 19.45
N ASN A 75 0.80 -5.91 18.41
CA ASN A 75 1.77 -6.99 18.23
C ASN A 75 3.01 -6.44 17.53
N PRO A 76 4.20 -6.45 18.18
CA PRO A 76 5.40 -5.84 17.62
C PRO A 76 6.00 -6.59 16.43
N LYS A 77 5.59 -7.83 16.20
CA LYS A 77 6.05 -8.61 15.06
C LYS A 77 5.25 -8.25 13.80
N ILE A 78 5.78 -7.36 12.98
CA ILE A 78 5.17 -6.97 11.71
C ILE A 78 5.70 -7.86 10.59
N HIS A 79 4.88 -8.81 10.16
CA HIS A 79 5.24 -9.78 9.12
C HIS A 79 5.20 -9.17 7.72
N LEU A 80 4.13 -8.42 7.40
CA LEU A 80 3.96 -7.84 6.06
C LEU A 80 3.21 -6.51 6.12
N ILE A 81 3.66 -5.54 5.34
CA ILE A 81 2.91 -4.32 5.05
C ILE A 81 2.53 -4.31 3.58
N ALA A 82 1.25 -4.14 3.25
CA ALA A 82 0.74 -4.06 1.89
C ALA A 82 -0.10 -2.80 1.69
N GLY A 83 0.19 -2.02 0.64
CA GLY A 83 -0.58 -0.83 0.25
C GLY A 83 0.25 0.40 -0.07
N GLY A 84 -0.35 1.59 0.03
CA GLY A 84 0.26 2.87 -0.37
C GLY A 84 0.97 3.59 0.77
N PHE A 85 2.06 4.30 0.45
CA PHE A 85 2.88 5.01 1.45
C PHE A 85 2.88 6.53 1.26
N HIS A 86 2.11 7.02 0.30
CA HIS A 86 1.91 8.46 0.01
C HIS A 86 3.21 9.25 -0.18
N LEU A 87 4.19 8.70 -0.90
CA LEU A 87 5.52 9.27 -1.07
C LEU A 87 5.86 9.66 -2.52
N VAL A 88 4.84 9.85 -3.38
CA VAL A 88 5.02 10.20 -4.81
C VAL A 88 5.88 11.44 -5.01
N VAL A 89 5.76 12.43 -4.11
CA VAL A 89 6.47 13.73 -4.17
C VAL A 89 7.49 13.91 -3.05
N ALA A 90 7.82 12.83 -2.33
CA ALA A 90 8.77 12.88 -1.23
C ALA A 90 10.21 13.03 -1.74
N SER A 91 11.06 13.75 -0.97
CA SER A 91 12.48 13.81 -1.23
C SER A 91 13.19 12.50 -0.89
N ASP A 92 14.36 12.28 -1.49
CA ASP A 92 15.19 11.08 -1.24
C ASP A 92 15.52 10.91 0.26
N ASP A 93 15.75 12.01 0.98
CA ASP A 93 16.02 11.98 2.43
C ASP A 93 14.80 11.47 3.24
N VAL A 94 13.59 11.86 2.85
CA VAL A 94 12.36 11.39 3.49
C VAL A 94 12.17 9.89 3.21
N ILE A 95 12.39 9.47 1.96
CA ILE A 95 12.31 8.07 1.56
C ILE A 95 13.33 7.23 2.33
N ALA A 96 14.59 7.68 2.42
CA ALA A 96 15.65 6.96 3.12
C ALA A 96 15.34 6.81 4.62
N LYS A 97 14.83 7.85 5.28
CA LYS A 97 14.43 7.80 6.69
C LYS A 97 13.29 6.82 6.93
N MET A 98 12.27 6.85 6.09
CA MET A 98 11.14 5.91 6.15
C MET A 98 11.61 4.47 5.96
N VAL A 99 12.45 4.19 4.96
CA VAL A 99 13.01 2.86 4.71
C VAL A 99 13.79 2.35 5.91
N ALA A 100 14.67 3.20 6.49
CA ALA A 100 15.44 2.87 7.68
C ALA A 100 14.51 2.60 8.90
N ALA A 101 13.47 3.40 9.09
CA ALA A 101 12.50 3.19 10.16
C ALA A 101 11.81 1.82 10.03
N LEU A 102 11.28 1.50 8.85
CA LEU A 102 10.60 0.22 8.63
C LEU A 102 11.54 -0.98 8.82
N LYS A 103 12.76 -0.89 8.27
CA LYS A 103 13.70 -2.01 8.26
C LYS A 103 14.43 -2.17 9.60
N ASP A 104 14.97 -1.08 10.15
CA ASP A 104 15.95 -1.13 11.24
C ASP A 104 15.29 -0.89 12.60
N THR A 105 14.28 -0.02 12.67
CA THR A 105 13.57 0.28 13.92
C THR A 105 12.44 -0.70 14.16
N PHE A 106 11.48 -0.79 13.22
CA PHE A 106 10.32 -1.66 13.38
C PHE A 106 10.58 -3.11 12.95
N LYS A 107 11.72 -3.38 12.27
CA LYS A 107 12.11 -4.72 11.83
C LYS A 107 11.02 -5.44 11.03
N VAL A 108 10.34 -4.68 10.17
CA VAL A 108 9.33 -5.22 9.27
C VAL A 108 9.93 -6.34 8.42
N GLU A 109 9.28 -7.50 8.41
CA GLU A 109 9.82 -8.69 7.73
C GLU A 109 9.63 -8.61 6.21
N GLY A 110 8.45 -8.19 5.74
CA GLY A 110 8.11 -8.13 4.32
C GLY A 110 7.37 -6.86 3.94
N ILE A 111 7.47 -6.49 2.65
CA ILE A 111 6.82 -5.28 2.16
C ILE A 111 6.26 -5.48 0.76
N ALA A 112 5.02 -5.05 0.54
CA ALA A 112 4.29 -5.13 -0.72
C ALA A 112 3.68 -3.76 -1.07
N PRO A 113 4.53 -2.77 -1.44
CA PRO A 113 4.07 -1.41 -1.68
C PRO A 113 3.24 -1.30 -2.96
N GLY A 114 2.29 -0.38 -2.97
CA GLY A 114 1.41 -0.12 -4.10
C GLY A 114 0.87 1.30 -4.12
N HIS A 115 -0.17 1.54 -4.92
CA HIS A 115 -0.99 2.75 -4.95
C HIS A 115 -0.16 4.04 -5.10
N CYS A 116 -0.13 4.92 -4.09
CA CYS A 116 0.51 6.24 -4.09
C CYS A 116 1.95 6.24 -3.54
N THR A 117 2.68 5.13 -3.66
CA THR A 117 4.04 5.01 -3.10
C THR A 117 5.08 5.81 -3.88
N GLY A 118 5.02 5.82 -5.21
CA GLY A 118 5.96 6.54 -6.09
C GLY A 118 7.19 5.72 -6.49
N GLU A 119 7.66 5.93 -7.72
CA GLU A 119 8.76 5.15 -8.32
C GLU A 119 10.08 5.19 -7.51
N PRO A 120 10.55 6.36 -7.00
CA PRO A 120 11.77 6.39 -6.18
C PRO A 120 11.65 5.53 -4.93
N THR A 121 10.47 5.54 -4.29
CA THR A 121 10.20 4.75 -3.08
C THR A 121 10.13 3.27 -3.38
N PHE A 122 9.52 2.85 -4.50
CA PHE A 122 9.54 1.45 -4.94
C PHE A 122 10.98 0.95 -5.12
N ALA A 123 11.84 1.72 -5.77
CA ALA A 123 13.23 1.37 -5.98
C ALA A 123 14.00 1.22 -4.65
N ALA A 124 13.84 2.19 -3.74
CA ALA A 124 14.49 2.18 -2.43
C ALA A 124 14.04 0.99 -1.57
N LEU A 125 12.73 0.70 -1.52
CA LEU A 125 12.18 -0.44 -0.80
C LEU A 125 12.65 -1.77 -1.39
N LYS A 126 12.66 -1.91 -2.71
CA LYS A 126 13.16 -3.10 -3.39
C LYS A 126 14.62 -3.36 -3.08
N GLN A 127 15.45 -2.31 -3.09
CA GLN A 127 16.86 -2.40 -2.72
C GLN A 127 17.04 -2.80 -1.24
N ALA A 128 16.27 -2.21 -0.32
CA ALA A 128 16.41 -2.41 1.11
C ALA A 128 15.91 -3.78 1.58
N PHE A 129 14.79 -4.25 1.02
CA PHE A 129 14.13 -5.49 1.44
C PHE A 129 14.53 -6.72 0.61
N GLY A 130 15.08 -6.54 -0.60
CA GLY A 130 15.52 -7.67 -1.45
C GLY A 130 14.40 -8.66 -1.70
N ASP A 131 14.63 -9.96 -1.37
CA ASP A 131 13.65 -11.03 -1.56
C ASP A 131 12.38 -10.89 -0.67
N ARG A 132 12.40 -9.98 0.29
CA ARG A 132 11.25 -9.66 1.16
C ARG A 132 10.39 -8.51 0.59
N TYR A 133 10.79 -7.95 -0.55
CA TYR A 133 9.96 -7.06 -1.34
C TYR A 133 9.05 -7.90 -2.24
N LEU A 134 7.74 -7.76 -2.06
CA LEU A 134 6.74 -8.50 -2.83
C LEU A 134 6.06 -7.55 -3.83
N TYR A 135 5.85 -8.03 -5.04
CA TYR A 135 5.04 -7.30 -6.01
C TYR A 135 3.55 -7.45 -5.65
N ALA A 136 2.85 -6.34 -5.47
CA ALA A 136 1.42 -6.31 -5.14
C ALA A 136 0.59 -5.59 -6.21
N GLY A 137 0.83 -5.90 -7.47
CA GLY A 137 0.05 -5.38 -8.58
C GLY A 137 -1.33 -6.03 -8.69
N LEU A 138 -2.18 -5.46 -9.55
CA LEU A 138 -3.54 -5.98 -9.79
C LEU A 138 -3.50 -7.46 -10.23
N GLY A 139 -4.26 -8.30 -9.54
CA GLY A 139 -4.33 -9.73 -9.79
C GLY A 139 -3.26 -10.57 -9.09
N THR A 140 -2.34 -9.94 -8.34
CA THR A 140 -1.37 -10.68 -7.53
C THR A 140 -2.05 -11.27 -6.30
N THR A 141 -1.72 -12.53 -5.99
CA THR A 141 -2.14 -13.21 -4.75
C THR A 141 -0.92 -13.41 -3.87
N LEU A 142 -1.00 -12.92 -2.63
CA LEU A 142 0.03 -13.12 -1.61
C LEU A 142 -0.50 -14.15 -0.60
N PRO A 143 0.09 -15.36 -0.50
CA PRO A 143 -0.30 -16.33 0.50
C PRO A 143 0.16 -15.86 1.88
N LEU A 144 -0.73 -15.93 2.86
CA LEU A 144 -0.48 -15.58 4.27
C LEU A 144 -0.74 -16.81 5.14
N GLY A 145 0.16 -17.08 6.10
CA GLY A 145 0.04 -18.17 7.08
C GLY A 145 1.05 -19.30 6.92
N ALA A 146 1.09 -20.21 7.89
CA ALA A 146 2.14 -21.21 8.13
C ALA A 146 2.38 -22.27 7.03
N ASN A 147 1.60 -22.30 5.97
CA ASN A 147 1.75 -23.23 4.85
C ASN A 147 2.33 -22.62 3.59
N THR A 148 3.20 -21.66 3.69
CA THR A 148 3.99 -21.17 2.56
C THR A 148 5.13 -22.15 2.24
N GLY A 149 4.84 -23.45 2.16
CA GLY A 149 5.75 -24.45 1.62
C GLY A 149 6.19 -24.02 0.22
N SER A 150 7.46 -23.83 0.05
CA SER A 150 8.31 -23.78 -1.16
C SER A 150 7.63 -23.65 -2.55
N ASP A 151 6.57 -22.86 -2.70
CA ASP A 151 6.12 -22.46 -4.03
C ASP A 151 7.01 -21.32 -4.52
N LYS A 152 8.00 -21.67 -5.34
CA LYS A 152 8.93 -20.74 -6.00
C LYS A 152 8.24 -19.71 -6.92
N ARG A 153 6.91 -19.71 -7.04
CA ARG A 153 6.11 -18.74 -7.78
C ARG A 153 5.66 -17.55 -6.94
N ARG A 154 6.42 -17.21 -5.87
CA ARG A 154 6.17 -16.01 -5.07
C ARG A 154 6.47 -14.78 -5.91
N GLY A 155 5.44 -14.02 -6.27
CA GLY A 155 5.56 -12.65 -6.73
C GLY A 155 5.93 -12.43 -8.20
N GLU A 156 5.85 -13.45 -9.05
CA GLU A 156 5.85 -13.21 -10.49
C GLU A 156 4.43 -12.79 -10.92
N GLY A 157 4.13 -11.50 -10.73
CA GLY A 157 3.07 -10.86 -11.50
C GLY A 157 3.41 -11.00 -12.99
N PRO A 158 2.43 -10.92 -13.91
CA PRO A 158 2.70 -10.95 -15.33
C PRO A 158 3.84 -9.97 -15.62
N ALA A 159 4.93 -10.47 -16.22
CA ALA A 159 6.07 -9.64 -16.58
C ALA A 159 5.52 -8.46 -17.40
N LEU A 160 5.60 -7.25 -16.87
CA LEU A 160 5.27 -6.04 -17.63
C LEU A 160 6.20 -6.07 -18.84
N GLN A 161 5.64 -6.20 -20.03
CA GLN A 161 6.43 -6.14 -21.24
C GLN A 161 7.12 -4.80 -21.30
N GLN A 162 8.35 -4.77 -21.78
CA GLN A 162 9.21 -3.57 -21.80
C GLN A 162 8.53 -2.39 -22.52
N ASP A 163 7.58 -2.68 -23.41
CA ASP A 163 6.74 -1.72 -24.13
C ASP A 163 5.74 -0.99 -23.22
N ASP A 164 5.22 -1.65 -22.17
CA ASP A 164 4.32 -1.03 -21.20
C ASP A 164 5.03 0.02 -20.35
N LEU A 165 6.28 -0.25 -19.95
CA LEU A 165 7.11 0.71 -19.20
C LEU A 165 7.50 1.91 -20.04
N THR A 166 7.76 1.71 -21.33
CA THR A 166 8.10 2.79 -22.28
C THR A 166 6.90 3.69 -22.53
N THR A 167 5.73 3.11 -22.67
CA THR A 167 4.45 3.82 -22.82
C THR A 167 4.11 4.62 -21.56
N TYR A 168 4.28 4.03 -20.37
CA TYR A 168 4.05 4.70 -19.08
C TYR A 168 5.02 5.87 -18.86
N ARG A 169 6.32 5.68 -19.16
CA ARG A 169 7.33 6.74 -19.09
C ARG A 169 7.08 7.88 -20.07
N ARG A 170 6.51 7.60 -21.25
CA ARG A 170 6.15 8.60 -22.26
C ARG A 170 4.93 9.43 -21.83
N LEU A 171 3.96 8.81 -21.16
CA LEU A 171 2.77 9.47 -20.62
C LEU A 171 3.09 10.31 -19.38
N ALA A 172 3.94 9.81 -18.49
CA ALA A 172 4.36 10.50 -17.26
C ALA A 172 5.25 11.75 -17.55
N ARG A 173 5.89 11.84 -18.73
CA ARG A 173 6.69 13.01 -19.13
C ARG A 173 5.89 14.12 -19.82
N ARG A 174 4.60 13.90 -20.09
CA ARG A 174 3.71 14.96 -20.56
C ARG A 174 3.08 15.61 -19.34
N GLU A 175 3.39 16.87 -19.10
CA GLU A 175 2.83 17.74 -18.06
C GLU A 175 1.33 18.05 -18.31
N ASP A 176 0.55 17.03 -18.65
CA ASP A 176 -0.88 17.14 -18.89
C ASP A 176 -1.63 16.48 -17.69
N PRO A 177 -2.24 17.28 -16.78
CA PRO A 177 -2.97 16.77 -15.64
C PRO A 177 -4.21 15.93 -16.01
N PHE A 178 -4.58 15.88 -17.28
CA PHE A 178 -5.71 15.09 -17.80
C PHE A 178 -5.29 13.84 -18.58
N GLY A 179 -4.02 13.53 -18.73
CA GLY A 179 -3.49 12.37 -19.46
C GLY A 179 -4.02 11.01 -18.99
N ILE A 180 -4.47 10.90 -17.74
CA ILE A 180 -5.08 9.69 -17.18
C ILE A 180 -6.44 9.36 -17.80
N LEU A 181 -7.19 10.36 -18.24
CA LEU A 181 -8.51 10.17 -18.87
C LEU A 181 -8.39 9.66 -20.31
N GLN A 182 -7.36 10.06 -21.06
CA GLN A 182 -7.13 9.59 -22.42
C GLN A 182 -6.64 8.14 -22.49
N ALA A 183 -5.87 7.67 -21.49
CA ALA A 183 -5.43 6.29 -21.43
C ALA A 183 -6.60 5.28 -21.22
N ARG A 184 -7.70 5.70 -20.59
CA ARG A 184 -8.92 4.89 -20.48
C ARG A 184 -9.66 4.76 -21.80
N SER A 185 -9.65 5.77 -22.67
CA SER A 185 -10.34 5.75 -23.97
C SER A 185 -9.66 4.83 -24.98
N LEU A 186 -8.35 4.62 -24.89
CA LEU A 186 -7.60 3.76 -25.81
C LEU A 186 -7.78 2.27 -25.50
N ARG A 187 -8.05 1.89 -24.23
CA ARG A 187 -8.33 0.48 -23.88
C ARG A 187 -9.66 -0.03 -24.43
N THR A 188 -10.66 0.83 -24.58
CA THR A 188 -11.97 0.43 -25.09
C THR A 188 -11.98 0.18 -26.61
N LYS A 189 -10.99 0.68 -27.36
CA LYS A 189 -10.88 0.44 -28.81
C LYS A 189 -10.05 -0.79 -29.18
N ALA A 190 -9.19 -1.27 -28.30
CA ALA A 190 -8.36 -2.46 -28.58
C ALA A 190 -9.08 -3.79 -28.29
N SER A 191 -10.28 -3.77 -27.71
CA SER A 191 -11.08 -4.98 -27.45
C SER A 191 -12.20 -5.21 -28.49
N GLN A 192 -12.20 -4.45 -29.60
CA GLN A 192 -13.17 -4.59 -30.71
C GLN A 192 -12.50 -4.82 -32.07
N LEU A 193 -11.26 -5.23 -32.11
CA LEU A 193 -10.57 -5.83 -33.25
C LEU A 193 -10.06 -7.21 -32.87
#